data_4f9f28f7dd857a14ef70dee7e536f75a
#
_entry.id   4f9f28f7dd857a14ef70dee7e536f75a
#
_cell.length_a   1.000
_cell.length_b   1.000
_cell.length_c   1.000
_cell.angle_alpha   90.00
_cell.angle_beta   90.00
_cell.angle_gamma   90.00
#
_symmetry.space_group_name_H-M   'P 1'
#
loop_
_entity.id
_entity.type
_entity.pdbx_description
1 polymer ?
#
loop_
_entity_poly.entity_id
_entity_poly.type
_entity_poly.pdbx_seq_one_letter_code
_entity_poly.pdbx_strand_id
1 'polypeptide(L)'
;LLNNPQLKILVVSASKERADAFSSFVKRLINDIQILNHLAATDNQRDSMVAFDVAPSLPDHSPSVKSVGITGQITGSRADVLIADDVEVPNNSATQMMRDKLSEAVKEFDAILKPGGRIIYLGTPQTEMSLYNQLPERGYDVRIWTSRYPELAQVVKYQGRLAPMITRDLERDSSLVGKPVDPKRFDDKDLMERAASYGRAGFA
;
A
#
# COMPACT_ATOMS: atom_id res chain seq x y z
N LEU A 1 6.38 -6.57 -12.85
CA LEU A 1 7.43 -7.48 -13.31
C LEU A 1 7.02 -8.26 -14.57
N LEU A 2 5.75 -8.68 -14.70
CA LEU A 2 5.26 -9.36 -15.91
C LEU A 2 5.48 -8.53 -17.18
N ASN A 3 5.12 -7.25 -17.14
CA ASN A 3 5.24 -6.36 -18.30
C ASN A 3 6.66 -5.78 -18.50
N ASN A 4 7.41 -5.68 -17.43
CA ASN A 4 8.79 -5.19 -17.45
C ASN A 4 9.59 -5.84 -16.31
N PRO A 5 10.35 -6.91 -16.59
CA PRO A 5 11.14 -7.60 -15.57
C PRO A 5 12.36 -6.81 -15.07
N GLN A 6 12.73 -5.70 -15.75
CA GLN A 6 13.84 -4.84 -15.32
C GLN A 6 13.47 -3.89 -14.18
N LEU A 7 12.17 -3.75 -13.84
CA LEU A 7 11.73 -2.90 -12.74
C LEU A 7 12.34 -3.35 -11.41
N LYS A 8 12.75 -2.38 -10.61
CA LYS A 8 13.22 -2.56 -9.24
C LYS A 8 12.16 -2.06 -8.30
N ILE A 9 11.64 -2.95 -7.47
CA ILE A 9 10.53 -2.71 -6.56
C ILE A 9 11.05 -2.74 -5.13
N LEU A 10 10.85 -1.65 -4.41
CA LEU A 10 11.12 -1.57 -2.98
C LEU A 10 9.79 -1.59 -2.21
N VAL A 11 9.64 -2.55 -1.32
CA VAL A 11 8.48 -2.65 -0.42
C VAL A 11 8.91 -2.15 0.96
N VAL A 12 8.20 -1.16 1.46
CA VAL A 12 8.44 -0.57 2.78
C VAL A 12 7.18 -0.75 3.63
N SER A 13 7.31 -1.24 4.86
CA SER A 13 6.19 -1.34 5.79
C SER A 13 6.60 -0.83 7.18
N ALA A 14 5.65 -0.69 8.11
CA ALA A 14 5.92 -0.23 9.47
C ALA A 14 6.96 -1.08 10.20
N SER A 15 7.05 -2.37 9.91
CA SER A 15 8.07 -3.26 10.45
C SER A 15 8.72 -4.10 9.36
N LYS A 16 9.94 -4.59 9.65
CA LYS A 16 10.65 -5.51 8.76
C LYS A 16 9.86 -6.79 8.53
N GLU A 17 9.25 -7.35 9.57
CA GLU A 17 8.47 -8.60 9.49
C GLU A 17 7.30 -8.49 8.51
N ARG A 18 6.56 -7.36 8.52
CA ARG A 18 5.47 -7.11 7.57
C ARG A 18 5.97 -7.00 6.14
N ALA A 19 7.03 -6.24 5.92
CA ALA A 19 7.64 -6.10 4.60
C ALA A 19 8.14 -7.44 4.07
N ASP A 20 8.79 -8.25 4.91
CA ASP A 20 9.29 -9.59 4.56
C ASP A 20 8.15 -10.57 4.26
N ALA A 21 7.04 -10.49 5.01
CA ALA A 21 5.84 -11.29 4.74
C ALA A 21 5.26 -10.98 3.35
N PHE A 22 5.23 -9.70 2.96
CA PHE A 22 4.81 -9.30 1.61
C PHE A 22 5.72 -9.91 0.53
N SER A 23 7.04 -9.77 0.65
CA SER A 23 8.00 -10.34 -0.31
C SER A 23 7.91 -11.86 -0.39
N SER A 24 7.77 -12.52 0.75
CA SER A 24 7.58 -13.98 0.82
C SER A 24 6.31 -14.42 0.11
N PHE A 25 5.23 -13.68 0.28
CA PHE A 25 3.97 -13.96 -0.39
C PHE A 25 4.09 -13.80 -1.91
N VAL A 26 4.75 -12.75 -2.38
CA VAL A 26 5.01 -12.55 -3.82
C VAL A 26 5.85 -13.69 -4.40
N LYS A 27 6.90 -14.15 -3.70
CA LYS A 27 7.69 -15.31 -4.12
C LYS A 27 6.86 -16.59 -4.22
N ARG A 28 5.97 -16.83 -3.25
CA ARG A 28 5.06 -17.98 -3.29
C ARG A 28 4.13 -17.90 -4.49
N LEU A 29 3.54 -16.73 -4.78
CA LEU A 29 2.70 -16.56 -5.98
C LEU A 29 3.48 -16.87 -7.26
N ILE A 30 4.74 -16.43 -7.37
CA ILE A 30 5.60 -16.73 -8.51
C ILE A 30 5.82 -18.24 -8.68
N ASN A 31 5.99 -18.98 -7.58
CA ASN A 31 6.25 -20.41 -7.62
C ASN A 31 4.98 -21.26 -7.76
N ASP A 32 3.85 -20.82 -7.16
CA ASP A 32 2.64 -21.63 -7.09
C ASP A 32 1.70 -21.39 -8.30
N ILE A 33 1.80 -20.24 -8.96
CA ILE A 33 0.95 -19.89 -10.09
C ILE A 33 1.70 -20.15 -11.41
N GLN A 34 1.28 -21.16 -12.14
CA GLN A 34 1.95 -21.65 -13.35
C GLN A 34 2.31 -20.53 -14.36
N ILE A 35 1.42 -19.56 -14.60
CA ILE A 35 1.68 -18.45 -15.52
C ILE A 35 2.80 -17.51 -15.04
N LEU A 36 3.15 -17.55 -13.75
CA LEU A 36 4.20 -16.71 -13.15
C LEU A 36 5.54 -17.44 -13.03
N ASN A 37 5.59 -18.78 -13.20
CA ASN A 37 6.79 -19.58 -12.96
C ASN A 37 8.01 -19.14 -13.78
N HIS A 38 7.79 -18.53 -14.94
CA HIS A 38 8.87 -17.96 -15.75
C HIS A 38 9.60 -16.78 -15.10
N LEU A 39 9.06 -16.23 -14.01
CA LEU A 39 9.68 -15.18 -13.20
C LEU A 39 10.52 -15.74 -12.04
N ALA A 40 10.45 -17.05 -11.76
CA ALA A 40 11.22 -17.66 -10.68
C ALA A 40 12.72 -17.45 -10.91
N ALA A 41 13.44 -17.02 -9.88
CA ALA A 41 14.88 -16.77 -9.96
C ALA A 41 15.64 -18.01 -10.41
N THR A 42 16.71 -17.81 -11.18
CA THR A 42 17.64 -18.86 -11.60
C THR A 42 18.77 -19.05 -10.57
N ASP A 43 19.53 -20.15 -10.66
CA ASP A 43 20.59 -20.51 -9.69
C ASP A 43 21.65 -19.42 -9.50
N ASN A 44 21.87 -18.55 -10.49
CA ASN A 44 22.86 -17.48 -10.43
C ASN A 44 22.28 -16.12 -10.00
N GLN A 45 21.01 -16.07 -9.63
CA GLN A 45 20.31 -14.84 -9.21
C GLN A 45 20.08 -14.81 -7.70
N ARG A 46 19.86 -13.60 -7.18
CA ARG A 46 19.46 -13.45 -5.77
C ARG A 46 18.10 -14.09 -5.54
N ASP A 47 17.99 -14.92 -4.52
CA ASP A 47 16.76 -15.65 -4.20
C ASP A 47 16.50 -15.75 -2.70
N SER A 48 16.72 -14.65 -1.95
CA SER A 48 16.36 -14.63 -0.54
C SER A 48 14.89 -14.26 -0.31
N MET A 49 14.39 -14.43 0.91
CA MET A 49 13.02 -14.08 1.29
C MET A 49 12.79 -12.56 1.28
N VAL A 50 13.83 -11.77 1.45
CA VAL A 50 13.74 -10.30 1.60
C VAL A 50 14.27 -9.54 0.39
N ALA A 51 14.98 -10.24 -0.51
CA ALA A 51 15.53 -9.65 -1.72
C ALA A 51 15.73 -10.72 -2.78
N PHE A 52 15.07 -10.61 -3.90
CA PHE A 52 15.19 -11.58 -5.00
C PHE A 52 15.15 -10.90 -6.36
N ASP A 53 15.71 -11.60 -7.34
CA ASP A 53 15.62 -11.24 -8.75
C ASP A 53 14.55 -12.09 -9.45
N VAL A 54 14.04 -11.62 -10.58
CA VAL A 54 13.20 -12.43 -11.47
C VAL A 54 14.04 -12.90 -12.66
N ALA A 55 13.80 -14.14 -13.12
CA ALA A 55 14.62 -14.80 -14.15
C ALA A 55 14.92 -13.94 -15.40
N PRO A 56 13.96 -13.20 -15.97
CA PRO A 56 14.22 -12.39 -17.15
C PRO A 56 14.97 -11.07 -16.87
N SER A 57 15.29 -10.76 -15.59
CA SER A 57 16.01 -9.51 -15.27
C SER A 57 17.49 -9.62 -15.59
N LEU A 58 18.04 -8.55 -16.16
CA LEU A 58 19.49 -8.42 -16.33
C LEU A 58 20.16 -8.18 -14.96
N PRO A 59 21.45 -8.57 -14.82
CA PRO A 59 22.22 -8.27 -13.62
C PRO A 59 22.18 -6.77 -13.27
N ASP A 60 21.89 -6.45 -12.02
CA ASP A 60 21.81 -5.09 -11.49
C ASP A 60 22.27 -5.09 -10.03
N HIS A 61 22.75 -3.94 -9.55
CA HIS A 61 23.10 -3.76 -8.15
C HIS A 61 21.87 -3.90 -7.25
N SER A 62 20.71 -3.38 -7.68
CA SER A 62 19.43 -3.50 -6.97
C SER A 62 18.69 -4.79 -7.36
N PRO A 63 18.11 -5.55 -6.42
CA PRO A 63 17.28 -6.71 -6.72
C PRO A 63 15.98 -6.29 -7.43
N SER A 64 15.31 -7.25 -8.07
CA SER A 64 14.00 -7.01 -8.68
C SER A 64 12.94 -6.66 -7.64
N VAL A 65 12.99 -7.31 -6.46
CA VAL A 65 12.15 -6.99 -5.30
C VAL A 65 13.02 -6.98 -4.05
N LYS A 66 12.84 -5.97 -3.21
CA LYS A 66 13.47 -5.86 -1.88
C LYS A 66 12.44 -5.39 -0.87
N SER A 67 12.46 -5.93 0.34
CA SER A 67 11.63 -5.51 1.47
C SER A 67 12.46 -4.91 2.60
N VAL A 68 11.93 -3.85 3.23
CA VAL A 68 12.57 -3.20 4.39
C VAL A 68 11.48 -2.64 5.33
N GLY A 69 11.77 -2.58 6.63
CA GLY A 69 10.95 -1.80 7.55
C GLY A 69 11.26 -0.29 7.43
N ILE A 70 10.29 0.57 7.75
CA ILE A 70 10.43 2.05 7.66
C ILE A 70 11.58 2.59 8.53
N THR A 71 11.93 1.90 9.60
CA THR A 71 13.05 2.24 10.48
C THR A 71 14.37 1.62 10.04
N GLY A 72 14.35 0.78 9.00
CA GLY A 72 15.55 0.15 8.46
C GLY A 72 16.33 1.08 7.53
N GLN A 73 17.51 0.61 7.09
CA GLN A 73 18.33 1.34 6.13
C GLN A 73 17.70 1.28 4.74
N ILE A 74 17.01 2.35 4.37
CA ILE A 74 16.38 2.52 3.06
C ILE A 74 17.38 3.15 2.08
N THR A 75 18.23 4.06 2.59
CA THR A 75 19.27 4.75 1.83
C THR A 75 20.22 3.76 1.12
N GLY A 76 20.65 4.12 -0.07
CA GLY A 76 21.49 3.25 -0.92
C GLY A 76 20.70 2.27 -1.81
N SER A 77 19.38 2.15 -1.62
CA SER A 77 18.51 1.46 -2.58
C SER A 77 18.20 2.37 -3.78
N ARG A 78 17.86 1.75 -4.91
CA ARG A 78 17.32 2.45 -6.10
C ARG A 78 16.11 1.67 -6.58
N ALA A 79 14.99 2.35 -6.76
CA ALA A 79 13.72 1.73 -7.13
C ALA A 79 13.03 2.48 -8.27
N ASP A 80 12.39 1.72 -9.15
CA ASP A 80 11.46 2.24 -10.16
C ASP A 80 10.05 2.37 -9.56
N VAL A 81 9.71 1.49 -8.60
CA VAL A 81 8.46 1.51 -7.85
C VAL A 81 8.76 1.30 -6.37
N LEU A 82 8.24 2.19 -5.52
CA LEU A 82 8.24 2.04 -4.09
C LEU A 82 6.79 1.80 -3.62
N ILE A 83 6.57 0.71 -2.90
CA ILE A 83 5.29 0.38 -2.28
C ILE A 83 5.43 0.60 -0.78
N ALA A 84 4.76 1.63 -0.26
CA ALA A 84 4.71 1.96 1.16
C ALA A 84 3.41 1.36 1.73
N ASP A 85 3.51 0.14 2.26
CA ASP A 85 2.39 -0.67 2.74
C ASP A 85 2.26 -0.58 4.25
N ASP A 86 1.16 0.02 4.73
CA ASP A 86 0.88 0.25 6.15
C ASP A 86 2.09 0.81 6.91
N VAL A 87 2.74 1.85 6.36
CA VAL A 87 3.93 2.46 6.99
C VAL A 87 3.60 3.22 8.28
N GLU A 88 2.34 3.69 8.42
CA GLU A 88 1.83 4.28 9.64
C GLU A 88 1.02 3.26 10.44
N VAL A 89 1.38 3.08 11.69
CA VAL A 89 0.69 2.24 12.68
C VAL A 89 0.64 2.96 14.04
N PRO A 90 -0.25 2.59 14.98
CA PRO A 90 -0.33 3.25 16.29
C PRO A 90 1.03 3.37 17.00
N ASN A 91 1.89 2.37 16.88
CA ASN A 91 3.20 2.35 17.54
C ASN A 91 4.19 3.39 17.00
N ASN A 92 3.99 3.93 15.80
CA ASN A 92 4.89 4.94 15.22
C ASN A 92 4.20 6.27 14.91
N SER A 93 2.95 6.45 15.35
CA SER A 93 2.16 7.67 15.09
C SER A 93 1.39 8.20 16.32
N ALA A 94 1.52 7.55 17.48
CA ALA A 94 0.75 7.88 18.68
C ALA A 94 1.05 9.31 19.21
N THR A 95 2.28 9.79 19.08
CA THR A 95 2.69 11.13 19.54
C THR A 95 3.12 12.01 18.37
N GLN A 96 3.11 13.34 18.57
CA GLN A 96 3.58 14.27 17.54
C GLN A 96 5.04 13.96 17.14
N MET A 97 5.92 13.71 18.09
CA MET A 97 7.32 13.39 17.83
C MET A 97 7.45 12.11 16.95
N MET A 98 6.60 11.11 17.17
CA MET A 98 6.60 9.89 16.34
C MET A 98 6.13 10.18 14.92
N ARG A 99 5.07 10.98 14.76
CA ARG A 99 4.58 11.43 13.45
C ARG A 99 5.63 12.24 12.68
N ASP A 100 6.33 13.14 13.37
CA ASP A 100 7.41 13.94 12.77
C ASP A 100 8.55 13.03 12.28
N LYS A 101 8.98 12.05 13.07
CA LYS A 101 9.97 11.05 12.66
C LYS A 101 9.52 10.22 11.45
N LEU A 102 8.26 9.81 11.43
CA LEU A 102 7.68 9.09 10.29
C LEU A 102 7.66 9.99 9.04
N SER A 103 7.26 11.24 9.19
CA SER A 103 7.23 12.23 8.09
C SER A 103 8.63 12.46 7.51
N GLU A 104 9.65 12.54 8.35
CA GLU A 104 11.06 12.63 7.88
C GLU A 104 11.50 11.34 7.15
N ALA A 105 11.18 10.17 7.72
CA ALA A 105 11.55 8.90 7.09
C ALA A 105 10.95 8.74 5.68
N VAL A 106 9.70 9.17 5.47
CA VAL A 106 9.06 9.05 4.15
C VAL A 106 9.58 10.07 3.13
N LYS A 107 10.25 11.15 3.54
CA LYS A 107 10.93 12.07 2.61
C LYS A 107 12.11 11.42 1.90
N GLU A 108 12.73 10.42 2.53
CA GLU A 108 13.82 9.67 1.91
C GLU A 108 13.37 8.85 0.68
N PHE A 109 12.07 8.59 0.56
CA PHE A 109 11.54 7.83 -0.56
C PHE A 109 11.82 8.48 -1.92
N ASP A 110 11.73 9.81 -1.99
CA ASP A 110 12.00 10.56 -3.20
C ASP A 110 13.48 10.44 -3.63
N ALA A 111 14.40 10.37 -2.68
CA ALA A 111 15.84 10.22 -2.94
C ALA A 111 16.21 8.82 -3.46
N ILE A 112 15.37 7.83 -3.25
CA ILE A 112 15.59 6.44 -3.67
C ILE A 112 15.05 6.19 -5.06
N LEU A 113 14.05 6.94 -5.49
CA LEU A 113 13.41 6.76 -6.78
C LEU A 113 14.38 7.06 -7.92
N LYS A 114 14.33 6.21 -8.94
CA LYS A 114 14.92 6.50 -10.23
C LYS A 114 14.09 7.55 -10.98
N PRO A 115 14.67 8.28 -11.93
CA PRO A 115 13.90 9.18 -12.79
C PRO A 115 12.69 8.47 -13.43
N GLY A 116 11.50 9.04 -13.31
CA GLY A 116 10.25 8.43 -13.77
C GLY A 116 9.68 7.33 -12.85
N GLY A 117 10.32 7.07 -11.71
CA GLY A 117 9.80 6.17 -10.69
C GLY A 117 8.55 6.72 -9.99
N ARG A 118 7.85 5.86 -9.26
CA ARG A 118 6.62 6.22 -8.55
C ARG A 118 6.56 5.59 -7.16
N ILE A 119 5.87 6.29 -6.27
CA ILE A 119 5.54 5.80 -4.92
C ILE A 119 4.05 5.46 -4.88
N ILE A 120 3.73 4.31 -4.30
CA ILE A 120 2.35 3.85 -4.04
C ILE A 120 2.21 3.71 -2.54
N TYR A 121 1.42 4.56 -1.92
CA TYR A 121 1.05 4.41 -0.51
C TYR A 121 -0.23 3.60 -0.40
N LEU A 122 -0.20 2.59 0.46
CA LEU A 122 -1.34 1.78 0.86
C LEU A 122 -1.48 1.89 2.37
N GLY A 123 -2.67 2.14 2.87
CA GLY A 123 -2.89 2.21 4.31
C GLY A 123 -4.20 2.86 4.69
N THR A 124 -4.49 2.82 5.98
CA THR A 124 -5.69 3.41 6.57
C THR A 124 -5.27 4.52 7.55
N PRO A 125 -5.80 5.75 7.43
CA PRO A 125 -5.55 6.79 8.40
C PRO A 125 -5.94 6.35 9.81
N GLN A 126 -5.01 6.51 10.77
CA GLN A 126 -5.26 6.14 12.17
C GLN A 126 -5.86 7.29 12.97
N THR A 127 -5.62 8.51 12.54
CA THR A 127 -6.08 9.75 13.18
C THR A 127 -6.25 10.84 12.12
N GLU A 128 -6.86 11.97 12.47
CA GLU A 128 -6.91 13.16 11.60
C GLU A 128 -5.52 13.66 11.21
N MET A 129 -4.53 13.47 12.09
CA MET A 129 -3.13 13.88 11.89
C MET A 129 -2.30 12.82 11.16
N SER A 130 -2.95 11.84 10.54
CA SER A 130 -2.29 10.77 9.81
C SER A 130 -1.47 11.30 8.62
N LEU A 131 -0.33 10.65 8.36
CA LEU A 131 0.49 10.86 7.17
C LEU A 131 -0.37 10.79 5.88
N TYR A 132 -1.28 9.83 5.79
CA TYR A 132 -2.12 9.63 4.60
C TYR A 132 -3.01 10.84 4.29
N ASN A 133 -3.45 11.58 5.30
CA ASN A 133 -4.24 12.80 5.13
C ASN A 133 -3.39 13.98 4.60
N GLN A 134 -2.08 13.93 4.75
CA GLN A 134 -1.15 14.97 4.27
C GLN A 134 -0.66 14.71 2.83
N LEU A 135 -0.81 13.49 2.32
CA LEU A 135 -0.33 13.12 0.98
C LEU A 135 -0.92 13.96 -0.16
N PRO A 136 -2.22 14.36 -0.15
CA PRO A 136 -2.77 15.24 -1.19
C PRO A 136 -2.04 16.58 -1.30
N GLU A 137 -1.65 17.18 -0.16
CA GLU A 137 -0.89 18.44 -0.12
C GLU A 137 0.52 18.28 -0.69
N ARG A 138 1.04 17.06 -0.66
CA ARG A 138 2.34 16.70 -1.25
C ARG A 138 2.24 16.30 -2.73
N GLY A 139 1.06 16.46 -3.35
CA GLY A 139 0.82 16.22 -4.78
C GLY A 139 0.48 14.78 -5.14
N TYR A 140 0.17 13.90 -4.16
CA TYR A 140 -0.26 12.54 -4.44
C TYR A 140 -1.71 12.48 -4.90
N ASP A 141 -1.98 11.65 -5.90
CA ASP A 141 -3.34 11.29 -6.31
C ASP A 141 -3.90 10.25 -5.32
N VAL A 142 -4.95 10.63 -4.60
CA VAL A 142 -5.53 9.80 -3.53
C VAL A 142 -6.81 9.13 -4.00
N ARG A 143 -6.95 7.86 -3.67
CA ARG A 143 -8.17 7.08 -3.87
C ARG A 143 -8.62 6.49 -2.54
N ILE A 144 -9.86 6.76 -2.17
CA ILE A 144 -10.46 6.32 -0.90
C ILE A 144 -11.50 5.24 -1.19
N TRP A 145 -11.29 4.08 -0.59
CA TRP A 145 -12.26 2.99 -0.53
C TRP A 145 -12.93 3.02 0.83
N THR A 146 -14.23 3.31 0.84
CA THR A 146 -15.04 3.29 2.06
C THR A 146 -15.52 1.88 2.35
N SER A 147 -15.79 1.55 3.60
CA SER A 147 -16.37 0.26 3.99
C SER A 147 -17.82 0.09 3.49
N ARG A 148 -18.57 1.21 3.46
CA ARG A 148 -19.94 1.29 2.93
C ARG A 148 -20.04 2.33 1.83
N TYR A 149 -20.95 2.13 0.91
CA TYR A 149 -21.29 3.19 -0.05
C TYR A 149 -21.79 4.42 0.70
N PRO A 150 -21.15 5.60 0.54
CA PRO A 150 -21.52 6.80 1.28
C PRO A 150 -22.87 7.35 0.80
N GLU A 151 -23.55 8.09 1.69
CA GLU A 151 -24.70 8.89 1.30
C GLU A 151 -24.30 9.95 0.27
N LEU A 152 -25.18 10.25 -0.69
CA LEU A 152 -24.90 11.21 -1.77
C LEU A 152 -24.48 12.59 -1.24
N ALA A 153 -25.08 13.04 -0.12
CA ALA A 153 -24.70 14.28 0.55
C ALA A 153 -23.27 14.25 1.15
N GLN A 154 -22.73 13.07 1.42
CA GLN A 154 -21.38 12.87 1.95
C GLN A 154 -20.32 12.77 0.86
N VAL A 155 -20.70 12.41 -0.36
CA VAL A 155 -19.76 12.26 -1.49
C VAL A 155 -18.92 13.52 -1.72
N VAL A 156 -19.53 14.69 -1.55
CA VAL A 156 -18.85 16.00 -1.69
C VAL A 156 -17.68 16.14 -0.70
N LYS A 157 -17.79 15.57 0.50
CA LYS A 157 -16.73 15.62 1.53
C LYS A 157 -15.43 14.94 1.10
N TYR A 158 -15.51 13.98 0.22
CA TYR A 158 -14.34 13.27 -0.33
C TYR A 158 -13.62 14.05 -1.43
N GLN A 159 -14.15 15.19 -1.90
CA GLN A 159 -13.48 16.09 -2.84
C GLN A 159 -12.95 15.38 -4.09
N GLY A 160 -13.74 14.47 -4.67
CA GLY A 160 -13.34 13.68 -5.85
C GLY A 160 -12.35 12.54 -5.59
N ARG A 161 -11.99 12.28 -4.32
CA ARG A 161 -11.01 11.24 -3.96
C ARG A 161 -11.63 9.86 -3.73
N LEU A 162 -12.95 9.70 -3.77
CA LEU A 162 -13.54 8.36 -3.77
C LEU A 162 -13.02 7.53 -4.92
N ALA A 163 -12.79 6.24 -4.67
CA ALA A 163 -12.42 5.31 -5.72
C ALA A 163 -13.45 5.35 -6.86
N PRO A 164 -13.00 5.47 -8.13
CA PRO A 164 -13.91 5.61 -9.28
C PRO A 164 -14.96 4.50 -9.41
N MET A 165 -14.67 3.32 -8.86
CA MET A 165 -15.60 2.21 -8.79
C MET A 165 -16.84 2.58 -7.93
N ILE A 166 -16.60 3.14 -6.72
CA ILE A 166 -17.67 3.51 -5.78
C ILE A 166 -18.57 4.57 -6.40
N THR A 167 -17.99 5.62 -7.01
CA THR A 167 -18.75 6.69 -7.66
C THR A 167 -19.61 6.15 -8.79
N ARG A 168 -19.02 5.35 -9.67
CA ARG A 168 -19.71 4.74 -10.81
C ARG A 168 -20.85 3.80 -10.40
N ASP A 169 -20.64 3.02 -9.34
CA ASP A 169 -21.65 2.09 -8.84
C ASP A 169 -22.85 2.86 -8.27
N LEU A 170 -22.60 3.94 -7.50
CA LEU A 170 -23.64 4.83 -6.97
C LEU A 170 -24.41 5.55 -8.08
N GLU A 171 -23.77 5.94 -9.18
CA GLU A 171 -24.41 6.53 -10.36
C GLU A 171 -25.33 5.55 -11.05
N ARG A 172 -24.99 4.26 -11.06
CA ARG A 172 -25.78 3.19 -11.67
C ARG A 172 -26.94 2.72 -10.80
N ASP A 173 -26.69 2.65 -9.48
CA ASP A 173 -27.65 2.13 -8.52
C ASP A 173 -27.55 2.87 -7.18
N SER A 174 -28.40 3.86 -6.98
CA SER A 174 -28.48 4.62 -5.73
C SER A 174 -28.97 3.80 -4.53
N SER A 175 -29.55 2.61 -4.75
CA SER A 175 -29.97 1.70 -3.67
C SER A 175 -28.79 1.04 -2.94
N LEU A 176 -27.57 1.23 -3.45
CA LEU A 176 -26.34 0.76 -2.80
C LEU A 176 -25.94 1.60 -1.57
N VAL A 177 -26.45 2.83 -1.45
CA VAL A 177 -26.15 3.68 -0.29
C VAL A 177 -26.32 2.93 1.02
N GLY A 178 -25.29 3.00 1.89
CA GLY A 178 -25.23 2.31 3.17
C GLY A 178 -24.87 0.83 3.13
N LYS A 179 -24.90 0.19 1.95
CA LYS A 179 -24.50 -1.22 1.81
C LYS A 179 -22.98 -1.37 1.82
N PRO A 180 -22.45 -2.56 2.20
CA PRO A 180 -21.03 -2.87 2.10
C PRO A 180 -20.50 -2.70 0.67
N VAL A 181 -19.32 -2.09 0.51
CA VAL A 181 -18.66 -1.96 -0.80
C VAL A 181 -18.10 -3.30 -1.28
N ASP A 182 -17.60 -4.11 -0.36
CA ASP A 182 -17.12 -5.47 -0.63
C ASP A 182 -17.79 -6.48 0.32
N PRO A 183 -19.03 -6.91 0.03
CA PRO A 183 -19.78 -7.81 0.90
C PRO A 183 -19.21 -9.23 0.99
N LYS A 184 -18.30 -9.61 0.08
CA LYS A 184 -17.58 -10.89 0.16
C LYS A 184 -16.48 -10.87 1.22
N ARG A 185 -15.91 -9.72 1.49
CA ARG A 185 -14.87 -9.52 2.49
C ARG A 185 -15.46 -9.11 3.84
N PHE A 186 -16.41 -8.20 3.83
CA PHE A 186 -17.12 -7.72 5.03
C PHE A 186 -18.58 -7.53 4.71
N ASP A 187 -19.42 -8.39 5.26
CA ASP A 187 -20.87 -8.28 5.14
C ASP A 187 -21.43 -7.20 6.10
N ASP A 188 -22.75 -7.02 6.09
CA ASP A 188 -23.42 -6.05 6.97
C ASP A 188 -23.20 -6.34 8.46
N LYS A 189 -23.20 -7.60 8.83
CA LYS A 189 -23.01 -8.04 10.23
C LYS A 189 -21.59 -7.71 10.69
N ASP A 190 -20.57 -8.08 9.89
CA ASP A 190 -19.17 -7.79 10.17
C ASP A 190 -18.94 -6.28 10.35
N LEU A 191 -19.52 -5.45 9.46
CA LEU A 191 -19.36 -4.01 9.55
C LEU A 191 -20.09 -3.40 10.75
N MET A 192 -21.25 -3.93 11.13
CA MET A 192 -21.96 -3.51 12.34
C MET A 192 -21.19 -3.85 13.62
N GLU A 193 -20.64 -5.05 13.70
CA GLU A 193 -19.81 -5.48 14.84
C GLU A 193 -18.55 -4.63 14.98
N ARG A 194 -17.87 -4.34 13.87
CA ARG A 194 -16.71 -3.46 13.85
C ARG A 194 -17.06 -2.03 14.24
N ALA A 195 -18.15 -1.49 13.73
CA ALA A 195 -18.62 -0.15 14.10
C ALA A 195 -18.93 -0.04 15.59
N ALA A 196 -19.51 -1.09 16.19
CA ALA A 196 -19.77 -1.16 17.63
C ALA A 196 -18.45 -1.23 18.43
N SER A 197 -17.48 -2.00 17.96
CA SER A 197 -16.17 -2.19 18.62
C SER A 197 -15.29 -0.92 18.56
N TYR A 198 -15.22 -0.27 17.42
CA TYR A 198 -14.37 0.92 17.25
C TYR A 198 -15.04 2.23 17.69
N GLY A 199 -16.36 2.23 17.89
CA GLY A 199 -17.15 3.43 18.12
C GLY A 199 -17.30 4.30 16.88
N ARG A 200 -18.21 5.30 16.95
CA ARG A 200 -18.54 6.13 15.77
C ARG A 200 -17.35 6.89 15.19
N ALA A 201 -16.44 7.38 16.04
CA ALA A 201 -15.27 8.15 15.61
C ALA A 201 -14.16 7.27 15.00
N GLY A 202 -14.06 6.01 15.40
CA GLY A 202 -13.01 5.11 14.90
C GLY A 202 -13.42 4.30 13.66
N PHE A 203 -14.70 4.38 13.26
CA PHE A 203 -15.25 3.64 12.12
C PHE A 203 -15.67 4.54 10.95
N ALA A 204 -15.62 5.86 11.12
CA ALA A 204 -16.07 6.85 10.13
C ALA A 204 -15.14 6.96 8.91
#